data_ca14cea5b94be0fa7c371d702747c326
#
_entry.id   ca14cea5b94be0fa7c371d702747c326
#
_cell.length_a   1.000
_cell.length_b   1.000
_cell.length_c   1.000
_cell.angle_alpha   90.00
_cell.angle_beta   90.00
_cell.angle_gamma   90.00
#
_symmetry.space_group_name_H-M   'P 1'
#
loop_
_entity.id
_entity.type
_entity.pdbx_description
1 polymer ?
#
loop_
_entity_poly.entity_id
_entity_poly.type
_entity_poly.pdbx_seq_one_letter_code
_entity_poly.pdbx_strand_id
1 'polypeptide(L)'
;MKIRRIPLSKDTLLKMEPADRAFLLLAGHMQNELNSIHKVFAFCLHNRPAEFASSIEGLANGTQAMIYARVLAGKLCEAWQVLGAAFFGTKLAQRVESRLHPIAQEALRKIKKYFSKKRNAISRVRNSFAFHYSVDEFTANWEQAADQLSFELIVGGTVGNNLHLASELVANTALLNKINPNDREDALRTFFNEVQSVASNFTNFLEGTVVVILEEQFGAGLGELGCEEEIFPALSYSEVAIPFFCKSDTAP
;
A
#
# COMPACT_ATOMS: atom_id res chain seq x y z
N MET A 1 14.05 3.68 19.30
CA MET A 1 13.45 4.66 18.36
C MET A 1 12.63 5.66 19.13
N LYS A 2 12.83 6.97 18.90
CA LYS A 2 11.99 8.02 19.51
C LYS A 2 10.75 8.26 18.65
N ILE A 3 9.62 8.40 19.30
CA ILE A 3 8.35 8.81 18.68
C ILE A 3 7.82 10.04 19.44
N ARG A 4 6.89 10.76 18.80
CA ARG A 4 6.20 11.88 19.44
C ARG A 4 4.72 11.55 19.59
N ARG A 5 4.21 11.65 20.82
CA ARG A 5 2.82 11.48 21.14
C ARG A 5 2.13 12.83 21.29
N ILE A 6 1.17 13.11 20.42
CA ILE A 6 0.38 14.35 20.44
C ILE A 6 -1.04 14.00 20.83
N PRO A 7 -1.52 14.39 22.02
CA PRO A 7 -2.89 14.13 22.44
C PRO A 7 -3.84 15.04 21.70
N LEU A 8 -4.86 14.44 21.06
CA LEU A 8 -5.96 15.15 20.41
C LEU A 8 -7.24 14.85 21.19
N SER A 9 -7.69 15.81 22.04
CA SER A 9 -8.96 15.66 22.73
C SER A 9 -10.14 15.93 21.79
N LYS A 10 -11.33 15.40 22.16
CA LYS A 10 -12.57 15.71 21.45
C LYS A 10 -12.84 17.21 21.41
N ASP A 11 -12.57 17.90 22.51
CA ASP A 11 -12.76 19.35 22.63
C ASP A 11 -11.82 20.13 21.70
N THR A 12 -10.58 19.68 21.54
CA THR A 12 -9.63 20.24 20.57
C THR A 12 -10.14 20.07 19.16
N LEU A 13 -10.62 18.87 18.81
CA LEU A 13 -11.16 18.58 17.49
C LEU A 13 -12.47 19.36 17.21
N LEU A 14 -13.30 19.59 18.22
CA LEU A 14 -14.54 20.37 18.08
C LEU A 14 -14.29 21.86 17.81
N LYS A 15 -13.12 22.40 18.16
CA LYS A 15 -12.73 23.78 17.83
C LYS A 15 -12.33 23.98 16.37
N MET A 16 -12.04 22.88 15.66
CA MET A 16 -11.70 22.93 14.23
C MET A 16 -12.95 23.13 13.38
N GLU A 17 -12.77 23.78 12.23
CA GLU A 17 -13.83 23.80 11.20
C GLU A 17 -14.25 22.36 10.87
N PRO A 18 -15.56 22.08 10.71
CA PRO A 18 -16.05 20.71 10.51
C PRO A 18 -15.41 20.00 9.33
N ALA A 19 -15.15 20.70 8.22
CA ALA A 19 -14.54 20.13 7.04
C ALA A 19 -13.05 19.76 7.29
N ASP A 20 -12.31 20.62 7.97
CA ASP A 20 -10.90 20.40 8.32
C ASP A 20 -10.75 19.22 9.27
N ARG A 21 -11.61 19.16 10.30
CA ARG A 21 -11.66 18.04 11.24
C ARG A 21 -11.96 16.72 10.54
N ALA A 22 -12.99 16.73 9.69
CA ALA A 22 -13.36 15.52 8.94
C ALA A 22 -12.22 15.05 8.05
N PHE A 23 -11.57 15.97 7.34
CA PHE A 23 -10.44 15.62 6.47
C PHE A 23 -9.21 15.18 7.27
N LEU A 24 -8.89 15.81 8.40
CA LEU A 24 -7.79 15.38 9.29
C LEU A 24 -7.97 13.92 9.72
N LEU A 25 -9.16 13.56 10.19
CA LEU A 25 -9.46 12.19 10.63
C LEU A 25 -9.42 11.20 9.47
N LEU A 26 -9.94 11.59 8.30
CA LEU A 26 -9.92 10.77 7.09
C LEU A 26 -8.51 10.57 6.55
N ALA A 27 -7.70 11.63 6.50
CA ALA A 27 -6.30 11.58 6.08
C ALA A 27 -5.47 10.67 7.00
N GLY A 28 -5.66 10.79 8.32
CA GLY A 28 -5.03 9.91 9.29
C GLY A 28 -5.43 8.44 9.12
N HIS A 29 -6.72 8.17 8.86
CA HIS A 29 -7.19 6.81 8.59
C HIS A 29 -6.55 6.23 7.31
N MET A 30 -6.60 6.98 6.20
CA MET A 30 -5.95 6.58 4.95
C MET A 30 -4.45 6.30 5.15
N GLN A 31 -3.76 7.18 5.87
CA GLN A 31 -2.32 7.04 6.15
C GLN A 31 -2.02 5.77 6.95
N ASN A 32 -2.82 5.45 7.97
CA ASN A 32 -2.69 4.24 8.76
C ASN A 32 -2.83 2.98 7.91
N GLU A 33 -3.87 2.91 7.04
CA GLU A 33 -4.08 1.78 6.15
C GLU A 33 -2.93 1.64 5.14
N LEU A 34 -2.57 2.72 4.43
CA LEU A 34 -1.52 2.70 3.43
C LEU A 34 -0.17 2.31 4.03
N ASN A 35 0.20 2.90 5.18
CA ASN A 35 1.45 2.58 5.86
C ASN A 35 1.50 1.12 6.35
N SER A 36 0.40 0.61 6.89
CA SER A 36 0.35 -0.77 7.40
C SER A 36 0.53 -1.77 6.26
N ILE A 37 -0.22 -1.61 5.17
CA ILE A 37 -0.13 -2.51 4.01
C ILE A 37 1.23 -2.37 3.30
N HIS A 38 1.73 -1.13 3.16
CA HIS A 38 3.03 -0.87 2.53
C HIS A 38 4.19 -1.51 3.32
N LYS A 39 4.14 -1.47 4.67
CA LYS A 39 5.14 -2.14 5.51
C LYS A 39 5.13 -3.65 5.28
N VAL A 40 3.95 -4.28 5.31
CA VAL A 40 3.84 -5.72 5.08
C VAL A 40 4.36 -6.09 3.69
N PHE A 41 3.99 -5.33 2.66
CA PHE A 41 4.51 -5.50 1.31
C PHE A 41 6.04 -5.38 1.26
N ALA A 42 6.61 -4.35 1.90
CA ALA A 42 8.05 -4.16 1.98
C ALA A 42 8.76 -5.32 2.70
N PHE A 43 8.19 -5.84 3.79
CA PHE A 43 8.74 -7.01 4.49
C PHE A 43 8.75 -8.26 3.60
N CYS A 44 7.71 -8.48 2.81
CA CYS A 44 7.67 -9.58 1.84
C CYS A 44 8.75 -9.45 0.73
N LEU A 45 9.20 -8.24 0.42
CA LEU A 45 10.23 -8.00 -0.59
C LEU A 45 11.66 -8.09 -0.04
N HIS A 46 11.91 -7.59 1.18
CA HIS A 46 13.26 -7.45 1.75
C HIS A 46 13.93 -8.77 2.10
N ASN A 47 13.17 -9.78 2.48
CA ASN A 47 13.70 -11.05 2.99
C ASN A 47 13.74 -12.13 1.91
N ARG A 48 14.25 -11.80 0.71
CA ARG A 48 14.39 -12.75 -0.40
C ARG A 48 15.85 -12.91 -0.82
N PRO A 49 16.55 -13.91 -0.30
CA PRO A 49 17.77 -14.39 -0.95
C PRO A 49 17.42 -14.90 -2.37
N ALA A 50 18.15 -14.44 -3.38
CA ALA A 50 17.92 -14.83 -4.78
C ALA A 50 17.95 -16.37 -5.00
N GLU A 51 18.74 -17.06 -4.22
CA GLU A 51 18.88 -18.54 -4.20
C GLU A 51 17.59 -19.28 -3.76
N PHE A 52 16.66 -18.60 -3.07
CA PHE A 52 15.38 -19.19 -2.67
C PHE A 52 14.21 -18.90 -3.62
N ALA A 53 14.45 -18.21 -4.74
CA ALA A 53 13.37 -17.79 -5.64
C ALA A 53 12.54 -18.97 -6.19
N SER A 54 13.15 -20.14 -6.37
CA SER A 54 12.50 -21.37 -6.84
C SER A 54 12.09 -22.32 -5.71
N SER A 55 12.40 -22.00 -4.45
CA SER A 55 11.96 -22.81 -3.32
C SER A 55 10.46 -22.59 -3.02
N ILE A 56 9.84 -23.53 -2.31
CA ILE A 56 8.45 -23.42 -1.88
C ILE A 56 8.23 -22.12 -1.08
N GLU A 57 9.14 -21.80 -0.16
CA GLU A 57 9.10 -20.56 0.60
C GLU A 57 9.24 -19.32 -0.29
N GLY A 58 10.12 -19.37 -1.29
CA GLY A 58 10.31 -18.29 -2.26
C GLY A 58 9.05 -18.05 -3.08
N LEU A 59 8.40 -19.10 -3.56
CA LEU A 59 7.13 -19.04 -4.27
C LEU A 59 6.01 -18.49 -3.39
N ALA A 60 5.91 -18.95 -2.15
CA ALA A 60 4.92 -18.49 -1.18
C ALA A 60 5.09 -17.00 -0.83
N ASN A 61 6.32 -16.57 -0.53
CA ASN A 61 6.64 -15.16 -0.29
C ASN A 61 6.37 -14.29 -1.52
N GLY A 62 6.63 -14.84 -2.74
CA GLY A 62 6.28 -14.22 -4.01
C GLY A 62 4.80 -13.93 -4.15
N THR A 63 4.03 -14.93 -3.82
CA THR A 63 2.57 -14.86 -3.81
C THR A 63 2.08 -13.83 -2.80
N GLN A 64 2.59 -13.85 -1.56
CA GLN A 64 2.26 -12.84 -0.57
C GLN A 64 2.57 -11.41 -1.06
N ALA A 65 3.77 -11.18 -1.60
CA ALA A 65 4.13 -9.87 -2.11
C ALA A 65 3.18 -9.38 -3.20
N MET A 66 2.77 -10.27 -4.13
CA MET A 66 1.81 -9.94 -5.17
C MET A 66 0.42 -9.63 -4.60
N ILE A 67 -0.05 -10.40 -3.62
CA ILE A 67 -1.34 -10.14 -2.95
C ILE A 67 -1.32 -8.76 -2.28
N TYR A 68 -0.28 -8.46 -1.47
CA TYR A 68 -0.19 -7.17 -0.79
C TYR A 68 0.02 -6.00 -1.76
N ALA A 69 0.75 -6.19 -2.86
CA ALA A 69 0.88 -5.18 -3.91
C ALA A 69 -0.49 -4.87 -4.57
N ARG A 70 -1.31 -5.89 -4.85
CA ARG A 70 -2.66 -5.70 -5.40
C ARG A 70 -3.57 -4.95 -4.43
N VAL A 71 -3.57 -5.33 -3.15
CA VAL A 71 -4.36 -4.66 -2.10
C VAL A 71 -3.91 -3.21 -1.95
N LEU A 72 -2.60 -2.96 -1.90
CA LEU A 72 -2.05 -1.61 -1.80
C LEU A 72 -2.42 -0.76 -3.02
N ALA A 73 -2.32 -1.31 -4.23
CA ALA A 73 -2.74 -0.62 -5.46
C ALA A 73 -4.24 -0.24 -5.41
N GLY A 74 -5.09 -1.14 -4.93
CA GLY A 74 -6.51 -0.85 -4.72
C GLY A 74 -6.73 0.29 -3.74
N LYS A 75 -6.07 0.26 -2.58
CA LYS A 75 -6.17 1.32 -1.56
C LYS A 75 -5.62 2.67 -2.04
N LEU A 76 -4.54 2.69 -2.82
CA LEU A 76 -4.03 3.91 -3.43
C LEU A 76 -5.01 4.53 -4.43
N CYS A 77 -5.72 3.70 -5.20
CA CYS A 77 -6.76 4.17 -6.11
C CYS A 77 -7.95 4.75 -5.35
N GLU A 78 -8.41 4.09 -4.29
CA GLU A 78 -9.48 4.61 -3.41
C GLU A 78 -9.06 5.93 -2.75
N ALA A 79 -7.83 6.00 -2.21
CA ALA A 79 -7.29 7.24 -1.63
C ALA A 79 -7.27 8.39 -2.64
N TRP A 80 -6.91 8.12 -3.90
CA TRP A 80 -6.98 9.12 -4.97
C TRP A 80 -8.41 9.63 -5.20
N GLN A 81 -9.41 8.73 -5.23
CA GLN A 81 -10.82 9.11 -5.41
C GLN A 81 -11.31 9.95 -4.24
N VAL A 82 -10.93 9.59 -3.01
CA VAL A 82 -11.26 10.36 -1.80
C VAL A 82 -10.64 11.76 -1.86
N LEU A 83 -9.38 11.91 -2.29
CA LEU A 83 -8.77 13.23 -2.48
C LEU A 83 -9.53 14.06 -3.53
N GLY A 84 -10.00 13.44 -4.61
CA GLY A 84 -10.82 14.10 -5.62
C GLY A 84 -12.15 14.61 -5.06
N ALA A 85 -12.77 13.84 -4.17
CA ALA A 85 -14.07 14.18 -3.61
C ALA A 85 -14.02 15.13 -2.40
N ALA A 86 -12.98 15.02 -1.55
CA ALA A 86 -12.96 15.67 -0.23
C ALA A 86 -11.84 16.72 -0.06
N PHE A 87 -10.87 16.79 -0.98
CA PHE A 87 -9.74 17.70 -0.86
C PHE A 87 -9.59 18.65 -2.05
N PHE A 88 -9.41 18.13 -3.28
CA PHE A 88 -9.12 18.98 -4.42
C PHE A 88 -10.23 19.99 -4.72
N GLY A 89 -9.83 21.23 -5.00
CA GLY A 89 -10.77 22.32 -5.28
C GLY A 89 -11.46 22.93 -4.06
N THR A 90 -11.19 22.44 -2.86
CA THR A 90 -11.76 22.99 -1.61
C THR A 90 -10.93 24.18 -1.08
N LYS A 91 -11.52 24.99 -0.18
CA LYS A 91 -10.78 26.04 0.54
C LYS A 91 -9.64 25.45 1.40
N LEU A 92 -9.88 24.26 1.99
CA LEU A 92 -8.87 23.52 2.72
C LEU A 92 -7.64 23.22 1.84
N ALA A 93 -7.84 22.67 0.64
CA ALA A 93 -6.75 22.40 -0.27
C ALA A 93 -5.95 23.64 -0.63
N GLN A 94 -6.60 24.75 -0.95
CA GLN A 94 -5.94 26.02 -1.29
C GLN A 94 -5.04 26.50 -0.15
N ARG A 95 -5.54 26.42 1.10
CA ARG A 95 -4.79 26.81 2.29
C ARG A 95 -3.63 25.86 2.58
N VAL A 96 -3.87 24.57 2.55
CA VAL A 96 -2.88 23.54 2.86
C VAL A 96 -1.79 23.48 1.79
N GLU A 97 -2.14 23.43 0.50
CA GLU A 97 -1.16 23.30 -0.59
C GLU A 97 -0.12 24.45 -0.58
N SER A 98 -0.52 25.67 -0.17
CA SER A 98 0.38 26.82 -0.08
C SER A 98 1.40 26.74 1.07
N ARG A 99 1.16 25.87 2.07
CA ARG A 99 1.97 25.74 3.30
C ARG A 99 2.68 24.40 3.41
N LEU A 100 2.45 23.48 2.47
CA LEU A 100 3.15 22.19 2.46
C LEU A 100 4.66 22.38 2.40
N HIS A 101 5.38 21.58 3.18
CA HIS A 101 6.82 21.46 3.05
C HIS A 101 7.21 20.95 1.64
N PRO A 102 8.36 21.33 1.07
CA PRO A 102 8.77 20.97 -0.31
C PRO A 102 8.64 19.48 -0.67
N ILE A 103 8.93 18.58 0.27
CA ILE A 103 8.78 17.13 0.07
C ILE A 103 7.30 16.77 -0.19
N ALA A 104 6.37 17.29 0.60
CA ALA A 104 4.95 17.03 0.46
C ALA A 104 4.36 17.70 -0.79
N GLN A 105 4.83 18.87 -1.17
CA GLN A 105 4.46 19.54 -2.43
C GLN A 105 4.88 18.70 -3.64
N GLU A 106 6.12 18.23 -3.65
CA GLU A 106 6.62 17.38 -4.74
C GLU A 106 5.88 16.03 -4.79
N ALA A 107 5.57 15.44 -3.63
CA ALA A 107 4.78 14.23 -3.52
C ALA A 107 3.38 14.42 -4.14
N LEU A 108 2.68 15.50 -3.79
CA LEU A 108 1.38 15.85 -4.37
C LEU A 108 1.47 16.02 -5.89
N ARG A 109 2.49 16.73 -6.39
CA ARG A 109 2.73 16.92 -7.82
C ARG A 109 2.90 15.57 -8.54
N LYS A 110 3.68 14.64 -7.94
CA LYS A 110 3.89 13.30 -8.49
C LYS A 110 2.61 12.47 -8.51
N ILE A 111 1.82 12.50 -7.44
CA ILE A 111 0.51 11.81 -7.37
C ILE A 111 -0.42 12.34 -8.47
N LYS A 112 -0.60 13.67 -8.56
CA LYS A 112 -1.44 14.31 -9.60
C LYS A 112 -0.97 13.90 -11.01
N LYS A 113 0.34 13.93 -11.29
CA LYS A 113 0.92 13.50 -12.56
C LYS A 113 0.70 12.01 -12.85
N TYR A 114 0.79 11.16 -11.84
CA TYR A 114 0.60 9.72 -11.99
C TYR A 114 -0.84 9.38 -12.35
N PHE A 115 -1.81 9.89 -11.61
CA PHE A 115 -3.24 9.60 -11.83
C PHE A 115 -3.85 10.37 -13.00
N SER A 116 -3.20 11.42 -13.52
CA SER A 116 -3.62 12.05 -14.78
C SER A 116 -3.45 11.14 -16.01
N LYS A 117 -2.60 10.13 -15.91
CA LYS A 117 -2.43 9.12 -16.96
C LYS A 117 -3.62 8.15 -16.94
N LYS A 118 -4.42 8.12 -18.01
CA LYS A 118 -5.60 7.24 -18.14
C LYS A 118 -5.31 5.74 -17.99
N ARG A 119 -4.06 5.31 -18.20
CA ARG A 119 -3.64 3.90 -18.21
C ARG A 119 -2.41 3.67 -17.32
N ASN A 120 -2.48 4.04 -16.03
CA ASN A 120 -1.48 3.68 -15.04
C ASN A 120 -1.71 2.26 -14.50
N ALA A 121 -0.66 1.58 -14.01
CA ALA A 121 -0.73 0.20 -13.55
C ALA A 121 -1.69 0.04 -12.36
N ILE A 122 -1.67 0.96 -11.39
CA ILE A 122 -2.52 0.92 -10.19
C ILE A 122 -4.00 0.90 -10.55
N SER A 123 -4.44 1.79 -11.47
CA SER A 123 -5.85 1.86 -11.89
C SER A 123 -6.28 0.60 -12.66
N ARG A 124 -5.38 0.01 -13.47
CA ARG A 124 -5.65 -1.24 -14.18
C ARG A 124 -5.85 -2.41 -13.20
N VAL A 125 -4.96 -2.51 -12.21
CA VAL A 125 -5.02 -3.58 -11.20
C VAL A 125 -6.27 -3.46 -10.34
N ARG A 126 -6.61 -2.25 -9.87
CA ARG A 126 -7.83 -2.01 -9.08
C ARG A 126 -9.08 -2.49 -9.80
N ASN A 127 -9.19 -2.22 -11.08
CA ASN A 127 -10.39 -2.55 -11.86
C ASN A 127 -10.53 -4.04 -12.19
N SER A 128 -9.49 -4.85 -11.97
CA SER A 128 -9.47 -6.25 -12.40
C SER A 128 -9.26 -7.25 -11.26
N PHE A 129 -8.31 -7.02 -10.35
CA PHE A 129 -7.81 -8.06 -9.44
C PHE A 129 -7.66 -7.64 -7.98
N ALA A 130 -7.83 -6.35 -7.64
CA ALA A 130 -7.60 -5.91 -6.25
C ALA A 130 -8.77 -6.33 -5.34
N PHE A 131 -10.02 -6.20 -5.82
CA PHE A 131 -11.22 -6.40 -5.00
C PHE A 131 -12.34 -7.17 -5.73
N HIS A 132 -12.10 -7.67 -6.95
CA HIS A 132 -13.11 -8.36 -7.74
C HIS A 132 -12.60 -9.75 -8.15
N TYR A 133 -13.46 -10.74 -7.99
CA TYR A 133 -13.25 -12.09 -8.53
C TYR A 133 -14.07 -12.24 -9.81
N SER A 134 -13.39 -12.25 -10.97
CA SER A 134 -14.03 -12.41 -12.27
C SER A 134 -13.78 -13.81 -12.83
N VAL A 135 -14.82 -14.61 -12.95
CA VAL A 135 -14.73 -15.95 -13.53
C VAL A 135 -14.27 -15.87 -14.99
N ASP A 136 -14.81 -14.91 -15.75
CA ASP A 136 -14.48 -14.75 -17.16
C ASP A 136 -13.01 -14.38 -17.37
N GLU A 137 -12.47 -13.49 -16.52
CA GLU A 137 -11.05 -13.14 -16.57
C GLU A 137 -10.14 -14.33 -16.21
N PHE A 138 -10.52 -15.15 -15.23
CA PHE A 138 -9.77 -16.36 -14.89
C PHE A 138 -9.78 -17.36 -16.04
N THR A 139 -10.95 -17.62 -16.66
CA THR A 139 -11.10 -18.51 -17.79
C THR A 139 -10.26 -18.07 -18.99
N ALA A 140 -10.39 -16.81 -19.40
CA ALA A 140 -9.65 -16.26 -20.53
C ALA A 140 -8.13 -16.26 -20.32
N ASN A 141 -7.67 -16.05 -19.09
CA ASN A 141 -6.24 -16.02 -18.80
C ASN A 141 -5.65 -17.41 -18.51
N TRP A 142 -6.45 -18.37 -18.10
CA TRP A 142 -6.04 -19.77 -18.05
C TRP A 142 -5.61 -20.28 -19.44
N GLU A 143 -6.39 -20.01 -20.47
CA GLU A 143 -6.10 -20.39 -21.86
C GLU A 143 -4.82 -19.72 -22.40
N GLN A 144 -4.46 -18.55 -21.86
CA GLN A 144 -3.25 -17.80 -22.21
C GLN A 144 -2.04 -18.15 -21.32
N ALA A 145 -2.24 -18.94 -20.27
CA ALA A 145 -1.16 -19.38 -19.42
C ALA A 145 -0.19 -20.26 -20.24
N ALA A 146 1.11 -20.02 -20.10
CA ALA A 146 2.10 -20.78 -20.84
C ALA A 146 2.06 -22.26 -20.41
N ASP A 147 2.06 -23.18 -21.37
CA ASP A 147 2.08 -24.65 -21.15
C ASP A 147 3.26 -25.14 -20.28
N GLN A 148 4.29 -24.31 -20.15
CA GLN A 148 5.50 -24.61 -19.38
C GLN A 148 5.37 -24.23 -17.89
N LEU A 149 4.28 -23.61 -17.47
CA LEU A 149 4.06 -23.27 -16.07
C LEU A 149 3.70 -24.53 -15.28
N SER A 150 4.45 -24.81 -14.23
CA SER A 150 4.05 -25.85 -13.27
C SER A 150 2.88 -25.35 -12.44
N PHE A 151 1.72 -25.98 -12.61
CA PHE A 151 0.54 -25.67 -11.83
C PHE A 151 0.53 -26.55 -10.58
N GLU A 152 0.81 -25.94 -9.44
CA GLU A 152 0.96 -26.65 -8.19
C GLU A 152 -0.08 -26.19 -7.16
N LEU A 153 -0.50 -27.13 -6.34
CA LEU A 153 -1.20 -26.92 -5.09
C LEU A 153 -0.29 -27.42 -3.97
N ILE A 154 0.15 -26.52 -3.11
CA ILE A 154 0.97 -26.84 -1.96
C ILE A 154 0.03 -27.00 -0.77
N VAL A 155 0.01 -28.20 -0.16
CA VAL A 155 -0.86 -28.55 0.97
C VAL A 155 -0.01 -28.67 2.22
N GLY A 156 -0.27 -27.85 3.21
CA GLY A 156 0.37 -27.91 4.52
C GLY A 156 -0.43 -28.72 5.55
N GLY A 157 0.15 -28.91 6.71
CA GLY A 157 -0.49 -29.61 7.82
C GLY A 157 -1.69 -28.87 8.45
N THR A 158 -1.87 -27.58 8.12
CA THR A 158 -3.02 -26.78 8.56
C THR A 158 -3.58 -26.01 7.36
N VAL A 159 -4.89 -25.69 7.41
CA VAL A 159 -5.58 -24.98 6.31
C VAL A 159 -4.92 -23.64 5.97
N GLY A 160 -4.39 -22.92 6.95
CA GLY A 160 -3.70 -21.66 6.73
C GLY A 160 -2.35 -21.78 5.99
N ASN A 161 -1.82 -23.00 5.87
CA ASN A 161 -0.57 -23.30 5.17
C ASN A 161 -0.81 -23.87 3.75
N ASN A 162 -2.03 -23.82 3.23
CA ASN A 162 -2.30 -24.21 1.87
C ASN A 162 -2.03 -23.06 0.90
N LEU A 163 -1.34 -23.33 -0.18
CA LEU A 163 -1.05 -22.34 -1.23
C LEU A 163 -1.52 -22.88 -2.59
N HIS A 164 -2.52 -22.21 -3.15
CA HIS A 164 -3.05 -22.47 -4.48
C HIS A 164 -2.22 -21.73 -5.54
N LEU A 165 -0.98 -22.19 -5.77
CA LEU A 165 -0.03 -21.53 -6.65
C LEU A 165 -0.54 -21.42 -8.09
N ALA A 166 -1.23 -22.44 -8.60
CA ALA A 166 -1.86 -22.42 -9.91
C ALA A 166 -2.80 -21.22 -10.10
N SER A 167 -3.68 -20.97 -9.12
CA SER A 167 -4.63 -19.86 -9.16
C SER A 167 -3.92 -18.50 -9.19
N GLU A 168 -2.87 -18.35 -8.38
CA GLU A 168 -2.09 -17.11 -8.33
C GLU A 168 -1.28 -16.89 -9.61
N LEU A 169 -0.77 -17.95 -10.25
CA LEU A 169 -0.09 -17.84 -11.54
C LEU A 169 -1.04 -17.32 -12.63
N VAL A 170 -2.28 -17.80 -12.67
CA VAL A 170 -3.29 -17.32 -13.63
C VAL A 170 -3.64 -15.86 -13.35
N ALA A 171 -3.94 -15.51 -12.10
CA ALA A 171 -4.28 -14.15 -11.70
C ALA A 171 -3.14 -13.16 -11.99
N ASN A 172 -1.90 -13.55 -11.67
CA ASN A 172 -0.72 -12.70 -11.89
C ASN A 172 -0.40 -12.57 -13.38
N THR A 173 -0.56 -13.64 -14.18
CA THR A 173 -0.43 -13.57 -15.64
C THR A 173 -1.40 -12.56 -16.22
N ALA A 174 -2.67 -12.64 -15.87
CA ALA A 174 -3.70 -11.73 -16.32
C ALA A 174 -3.38 -10.26 -15.97
N LEU A 175 -2.91 -10.02 -14.76
CA LEU A 175 -2.52 -8.70 -14.29
C LEU A 175 -1.30 -8.16 -15.06
N LEU A 176 -0.25 -8.96 -15.17
CA LEU A 176 1.00 -8.54 -15.80
C LEU A 176 0.83 -8.30 -17.30
N ASN A 177 0.04 -9.11 -17.99
CA ASN A 177 -0.30 -8.90 -19.40
C ASN A 177 -1.02 -7.56 -19.65
N LYS A 178 -1.78 -7.04 -18.69
CA LYS A 178 -2.37 -5.70 -18.79
C LYS A 178 -1.35 -4.57 -18.66
N ILE A 179 -0.20 -4.83 -18.04
CA ILE A 179 0.88 -3.85 -17.86
C ILE A 179 1.83 -3.91 -19.04
N ASN A 180 2.43 -5.07 -19.29
CA ASN A 180 3.29 -5.34 -20.45
C ASN A 180 3.08 -6.80 -20.92
N PRO A 181 2.34 -7.03 -22.02
CA PRO A 181 2.03 -8.38 -22.50
C PRO A 181 3.26 -9.10 -23.09
N ASN A 182 4.32 -8.36 -23.44
CA ASN A 182 5.49 -8.90 -24.13
C ASN A 182 6.63 -9.28 -23.17
N ASP A 183 6.63 -8.71 -21.97
CA ASP A 183 7.69 -8.91 -20.98
C ASP A 183 7.11 -8.91 -19.56
N ARG A 184 6.96 -10.11 -18.99
CA ARG A 184 6.39 -10.29 -17.65
C ARG A 184 7.31 -9.80 -16.54
N GLU A 185 8.61 -9.94 -16.72
CA GLU A 185 9.58 -9.47 -15.72
C GLU A 185 9.58 -7.95 -15.64
N ASP A 186 9.56 -7.29 -16.80
CA ASP A 186 9.40 -5.84 -16.88
C ASP A 186 8.05 -5.37 -16.32
N ALA A 187 6.97 -6.09 -16.61
CA ALA A 187 5.65 -5.80 -16.05
C ALA A 187 5.64 -5.89 -14.53
N LEU A 188 6.23 -6.92 -13.95
CA LEU A 188 6.34 -7.12 -12.50
C LEU A 188 7.18 -6.01 -11.84
N ARG A 189 8.36 -5.73 -12.40
CA ARG A 189 9.24 -4.68 -11.93
C ARG A 189 8.54 -3.31 -12.00
N THR A 190 7.89 -3.00 -13.10
CA THR A 190 7.12 -1.77 -13.30
C THR A 190 6.00 -1.66 -12.26
N PHE A 191 5.22 -2.71 -12.06
CA PHE A 191 4.12 -2.73 -11.10
C PHE A 191 4.60 -2.46 -9.67
N PHE A 192 5.62 -3.19 -9.21
CA PHE A 192 6.15 -3.01 -7.85
C PHE A 192 6.75 -1.62 -7.64
N ASN A 193 7.52 -1.12 -8.61
CA ASN A 193 8.12 0.21 -8.53
C ASN A 193 7.05 1.32 -8.51
N GLU A 194 5.99 1.21 -9.33
CA GLU A 194 4.89 2.18 -9.33
C GLU A 194 4.14 2.15 -8.00
N VAL A 195 3.79 0.97 -7.49
CA VAL A 195 3.07 0.84 -6.21
C VAL A 195 3.89 1.42 -5.05
N GLN A 196 5.17 1.09 -4.94
CA GLN A 196 6.05 1.63 -3.89
C GLN A 196 6.21 3.14 -4.01
N SER A 197 6.47 3.64 -5.21
CA SER A 197 6.66 5.08 -5.45
C SER A 197 5.40 5.88 -5.14
N VAL A 198 4.25 5.39 -5.58
CA VAL A 198 2.97 6.08 -5.34
C VAL A 198 2.60 6.01 -3.86
N ALA A 199 2.78 4.88 -3.18
CA ALA A 199 2.54 4.75 -1.75
C ALA A 199 3.39 5.73 -0.93
N SER A 200 4.70 5.80 -1.22
CA SER A 200 5.60 6.75 -0.56
C SER A 200 5.18 8.21 -0.78
N ASN A 201 4.75 8.56 -2.00
CA ASN A 201 4.26 9.90 -2.27
C ASN A 201 2.95 10.19 -1.53
N PHE A 202 2.01 9.24 -1.44
CA PHE A 202 0.78 9.41 -0.64
C PHE A 202 1.10 9.63 0.83
N THR A 203 1.99 8.83 1.42
CA THR A 203 2.41 8.99 2.81
C THR A 203 2.99 10.38 3.05
N ASN A 204 3.95 10.83 2.23
CA ASN A 204 4.57 12.15 2.37
C ASN A 204 3.56 13.30 2.23
N PHE A 205 2.62 13.18 1.30
CA PHE A 205 1.59 14.19 1.09
C PHE A 205 0.58 14.24 2.25
N LEU A 206 0.05 13.09 2.67
CA LEU A 206 -0.92 13.01 3.76
C LEU A 206 -0.31 13.48 5.08
N GLU A 207 0.93 13.05 5.38
CA GLU A 207 1.66 13.50 6.55
C GLU A 207 1.86 15.02 6.54
N GLY A 208 2.35 15.58 5.44
CA GLY A 208 2.51 17.03 5.30
C GLY A 208 1.19 17.77 5.47
N THR A 209 0.09 17.22 4.98
CA THR A 209 -1.26 17.81 5.14
C THR A 209 -1.70 17.77 6.60
N VAL A 210 -1.53 16.64 7.28
CA VAL A 210 -1.84 16.49 8.72
C VAL A 210 -1.01 17.48 9.54
N VAL A 211 0.27 17.61 9.26
CA VAL A 211 1.17 18.56 9.94
C VAL A 211 0.65 19.98 9.79
N VAL A 212 0.36 20.44 8.58
CA VAL A 212 -0.15 21.81 8.34
C VAL A 212 -1.44 22.07 9.12
N ILE A 213 -2.40 21.12 9.11
CA ILE A 213 -3.68 21.28 9.82
C ILE A 213 -3.45 21.35 11.34
N LEU A 214 -2.55 20.51 11.89
CA LEU A 214 -2.25 20.52 13.33
C LEU A 214 -1.52 21.79 13.74
N GLU A 215 -0.54 22.25 12.99
CA GLU A 215 0.20 23.48 13.28
C GLU A 215 -0.72 24.72 13.23
N GLU A 216 -1.66 24.77 12.28
CA GLU A 216 -2.70 25.80 12.26
C GLU A 216 -3.60 25.74 13.50
N GLN A 217 -4.03 24.54 13.89
CA GLN A 217 -4.94 24.35 15.02
C GLN A 217 -4.30 24.72 16.36
N PHE A 218 -3.02 24.39 16.54
CA PHE A 218 -2.31 24.62 17.82
C PHE A 218 -1.52 25.92 17.85
N GLY A 219 -1.28 26.57 16.71
CA GLY A 219 -0.45 27.78 16.62
C GLY A 219 1.02 27.54 16.96
N ALA A 220 1.48 26.30 16.87
CA ALA A 220 2.84 25.88 17.24
C ALA A 220 3.36 24.83 16.25
N GLY A 221 4.68 24.77 16.04
CA GLY A 221 5.31 23.75 15.20
C GLY A 221 5.13 22.34 15.75
N LEU A 222 5.06 21.34 14.87
CA LEU A 222 4.86 19.94 15.26
C LEU A 222 5.89 19.49 16.31
N GLY A 223 7.15 19.98 16.23
CA GLY A 223 8.21 19.67 17.17
C GLY A 223 7.96 20.15 18.61
N GLU A 224 7.07 21.11 18.79
CA GLU A 224 6.70 21.70 20.09
C GLU A 224 5.47 21.05 20.70
N LEU A 225 4.74 20.25 19.89
CA LEU A 225 3.51 19.60 20.33
C LEU A 225 3.76 18.24 21.00
N GLY A 226 3.04 17.96 22.08
CA GLY A 226 3.07 16.66 22.76
C GLY A 226 4.39 16.38 23.48
N CYS A 227 4.71 15.10 23.65
CA CYS A 227 5.90 14.61 24.34
C CYS A 227 6.63 13.55 23.51
N GLU A 228 7.96 13.48 23.67
CA GLU A 228 8.75 12.38 23.12
C GLU A 228 8.67 11.16 24.03
N GLU A 229 8.47 10.00 23.41
CA GLU A 229 8.48 8.69 24.06
C GLU A 229 9.48 7.78 23.33
N GLU A 230 10.08 6.83 24.05
CA GLU A 230 10.98 5.86 23.47
C GLU A 230 10.30 4.50 23.35
N ILE A 231 10.38 3.87 22.16
CA ILE A 231 9.81 2.55 21.90
C ILE A 231 10.93 1.53 21.74
N PHE A 232 10.85 0.47 22.52
CA PHE A 232 11.72 -0.70 22.48
C PHE A 232 10.91 -2.01 22.44
N PRO A 233 11.41 -3.03 21.69
CA PRO A 233 12.43 -2.95 20.66
C PRO A 233 11.87 -2.32 19.37
N ALA A 234 12.69 -1.51 18.67
CA ALA A 234 12.37 -1.04 17.32
C ALA A 234 13.23 -1.82 16.33
N LEU A 235 12.63 -2.82 15.70
CA LEU A 235 13.30 -3.65 14.70
C LEU A 235 13.55 -2.86 13.41
N SER A 236 14.64 -3.16 12.73
CA SER A 236 14.86 -2.71 11.35
C SER A 236 13.99 -3.52 10.36
N TYR A 237 13.78 -3.01 9.16
CA TYR A 237 13.01 -3.72 8.14
C TYR A 237 13.63 -5.09 7.77
N SER A 238 14.96 -5.18 7.83
CA SER A 238 15.69 -6.43 7.55
C SER A 238 15.56 -7.49 8.64
N GLU A 239 15.14 -7.11 9.85
CA GLU A 239 14.95 -8.03 10.98
C GLU A 239 13.52 -8.59 11.06
N VAL A 240 12.60 -8.07 10.22
CA VAL A 240 11.19 -8.52 10.22
C VAL A 240 10.96 -9.47 9.06
N ALA A 241 10.60 -10.72 9.36
CA ALA A 241 10.13 -11.70 8.40
C ALA A 241 8.64 -11.99 8.63
N ILE A 242 7.87 -12.08 7.56
CA ILE A 242 6.48 -12.52 7.60
C ILE A 242 6.39 -13.82 6.79
N PRO A 243 6.58 -14.99 7.41
CA PRO A 243 6.54 -16.27 6.72
C PRO A 243 5.10 -16.56 6.26
N PHE A 244 4.96 -17.19 5.10
CA PHE A 244 3.67 -17.73 4.66
C PHE A 244 3.31 -18.98 5.46
N PHE A 245 4.28 -19.88 5.64
CA PHE A 245 4.06 -21.13 6.38
C PHE A 245 4.37 -20.94 7.86
N CYS A 246 3.41 -21.27 8.71
CA CYS A 246 3.52 -21.16 10.15
C CYS A 246 3.21 -22.50 10.83
N LYS A 247 3.94 -22.83 11.90
CA LYS A 247 3.58 -23.95 12.76
C LYS A 247 2.41 -23.56 13.66
N SER A 248 1.47 -24.48 13.87
CA SER A 248 0.44 -24.29 14.90
C SER A 248 1.07 -24.53 16.28
N ASP A 249 0.79 -23.64 17.24
CA ASP A 249 1.17 -23.83 18.63
C ASP A 249 0.30 -24.88 19.32
N THR A 250 -0.84 -25.22 18.74
CA THR A 250 -1.70 -26.32 19.16
C THR A 250 -1.41 -27.54 18.30
N ALA A 251 -0.95 -28.63 18.93
CA ALA A 251 -0.87 -29.92 18.24
C ALA A 251 -2.25 -30.30 17.68
N PRO A 252 -2.31 -30.97 16.51
CA PRO A 252 -3.55 -31.44 15.95
C PRO A 252 -4.23 -32.45 16.87
#